data_5e8d8ce3b77a7a8e2113915ed65292d8
#
_entry.id   5e8d8ce3b77a7a8e2113915ed65292d8
#
_cell.length_a   1.000
_cell.length_b   1.000
_cell.length_c   1.000
_cell.angle_alpha   90.00
_cell.angle_beta   90.00
_cell.angle_gamma   90.00
#
_symmetry.space_group_name_H-M   'P 1'
#
loop_
_entity.id
_entity.type
_entity.pdbx_description
1 polymer ?
#
loop_
_entity_poly.entity_id
_entity_poly.type
_entity_poly.pdbx_seq_one_letter_code
_entity_poly.pdbx_strand_id
1 'polypeptide(L)'
;MSASRRDFLKTSAAAFAAASVAKAAPSPQSDLIKRENARPGTRDWQLTRVRPNGYNTPAIEGYCSRQSVKAGESIDVMVSTNPASQFTLEIFRMGYYGGRGARLMTSLGPLKGKPHPKPPIGEKRLRQCKWEAATTIKIPSDWPSGVYLGRLTTVPEKRNKPYWQSYVIFIVRDERPADFLFQCSDNTWQAYNKWPDNYSLYTDPRGAHAVDVSVSFDRPYAKYAQIFEHPLSVGSGEFLLWEYPLAYWMEKHGYNVTYCSNSDCLDANQITRCKTFLSVGHDEYWDVRQYHALKKAIDEGTHVMWLCGNSVFAVSPFSEDKRVITRDGLFGGLTDREINESISTFTKQWRRRGPDESDIIGARSIVPFNGGGDWACTKPEHWIYEGTGMKKGESIPGLVGWEHHGAPAKKPGLEVVAEGTVWRGGTQPAHWTSTIYPGPKKNIV
;
A
#
# COMPACT_ATOMS: atom_id res chain seq x y z
N MET A 1 -49.17 5.42 -6.16
CA MET A 1 -48.87 4.82 -7.47
C MET A 1 -47.38 4.61 -7.52
N SER A 2 -46.94 3.37 -7.39
CA SER A 2 -45.50 2.99 -7.32
C SER A 2 -45.00 2.87 -8.75
N ALA A 3 -44.05 3.72 -9.14
CA ALA A 3 -43.36 3.58 -10.42
C ALA A 3 -42.52 2.29 -10.39
N SER A 4 -42.65 1.45 -11.39
CA SER A 4 -41.97 0.16 -11.44
C SER A 4 -40.49 0.35 -11.77
N ARG A 5 -39.65 -0.58 -11.29
CA ARG A 5 -38.20 -0.65 -11.63
C ARG A 5 -37.90 -0.64 -13.13
N ARG A 6 -38.86 -1.11 -13.94
CA ARG A 6 -38.79 -1.10 -15.41
C ARG A 6 -38.86 0.32 -16.00
N ASP A 7 -39.60 1.22 -15.37
CA ASP A 7 -39.76 2.59 -15.85
C ASP A 7 -38.51 3.44 -15.52
N PHE A 8 -37.87 3.16 -14.40
CA PHE A 8 -36.59 3.78 -14.04
C PHE A 8 -35.45 3.39 -15.00
N LEU A 9 -35.38 2.12 -15.39
CA LEU A 9 -34.37 1.63 -16.36
C LEU A 9 -34.65 2.14 -17.78
N LYS A 10 -35.91 2.32 -18.18
CA LYS A 10 -36.26 2.90 -19.48
C LYS A 10 -35.96 4.38 -19.56
N THR A 11 -36.18 5.12 -18.52
CA THR A 11 -35.85 6.56 -18.48
C THR A 11 -34.35 6.80 -18.45
N SER A 12 -33.59 5.94 -17.79
CA SER A 12 -32.12 5.99 -17.79
C SER A 12 -31.51 5.57 -19.13
N ALA A 13 -32.09 4.56 -19.82
CA ALA A 13 -31.67 4.12 -21.14
C ALA A 13 -31.99 5.14 -22.25
N ALA A 14 -33.13 5.83 -22.15
CA ALA A 14 -33.51 6.87 -23.13
C ALA A 14 -32.66 8.15 -23.02
N ALA A 15 -32.15 8.48 -21.84
CA ALA A 15 -31.22 9.60 -21.67
C ALA A 15 -29.80 9.28 -22.18
N PHE A 16 -29.43 7.99 -22.29
CA PHE A 16 -28.15 7.56 -22.86
C PHE A 16 -28.16 7.39 -24.39
N ALA A 17 -29.34 7.25 -25.01
CA ALA A 17 -29.47 7.00 -26.46
C ALA A 17 -29.49 8.26 -27.32
N ALA A 18 -29.54 9.47 -26.75
CA ALA A 18 -29.61 10.73 -27.50
C ALA A 18 -28.30 11.56 -27.48
N ALA A 19 -27.28 11.12 -26.78
CA ALA A 19 -25.94 11.67 -26.95
C ALA A 19 -25.19 10.72 -27.90
N SER A 20 -25.08 11.09 -29.16
CA SER A 20 -24.05 10.57 -30.06
C SER A 20 -22.72 10.92 -29.42
N VAL A 21 -22.20 10.01 -28.60
CA VAL A 21 -20.86 10.07 -28.07
C VAL A 21 -19.94 9.90 -29.28
N ALA A 22 -19.60 11.02 -29.92
CA ALA A 22 -18.36 11.04 -30.64
C ALA A 22 -17.33 10.52 -29.64
N LYS A 23 -16.75 9.32 -29.89
CA LYS A 23 -15.63 8.80 -29.12
C LYS A 23 -14.55 9.85 -29.22
N ALA A 24 -14.50 10.75 -28.24
CA ALA A 24 -13.38 11.66 -28.11
C ALA A 24 -12.13 10.79 -28.16
N ALA A 25 -11.20 11.10 -29.06
CA ALA A 25 -9.93 10.42 -29.10
C ALA A 25 -9.36 10.42 -27.69
N PRO A 26 -8.85 9.27 -27.19
CA PRO A 26 -8.30 9.21 -25.85
C PRO A 26 -7.30 10.33 -25.67
N SER A 27 -7.41 11.09 -24.58
CA SER A 27 -6.42 12.14 -24.34
C SER A 27 -5.03 11.48 -24.28
N PRO A 28 -3.96 12.15 -24.76
CA PRO A 28 -2.60 11.59 -24.66
C PRO A 28 -2.23 11.14 -23.26
N GLN A 29 -2.89 11.65 -22.22
CA GLN A 29 -2.71 11.27 -20.84
C GLN A 29 -3.44 9.97 -20.45
N SER A 30 -4.57 9.64 -21.09
CA SER A 30 -5.31 8.40 -20.80
C SER A 30 -4.56 7.14 -21.25
N ASP A 31 -3.71 7.25 -22.26
CA ASP A 31 -2.94 6.13 -22.82
C ASP A 31 -1.51 6.04 -22.28
N LEU A 32 -1.14 6.89 -21.32
CA LEU A 32 0.24 6.95 -20.79
C LEU A 32 0.72 5.56 -20.31
N ILE A 33 -0.08 4.88 -19.53
CA ILE A 33 0.28 3.56 -18.97
C ILE A 33 0.40 2.50 -20.07
N LYS A 34 -0.49 2.52 -21.07
CA LYS A 34 -0.41 1.59 -22.22
C LYS A 34 0.86 1.81 -23.01
N ARG A 35 1.19 3.07 -23.34
CA ARG A 35 2.42 3.43 -24.06
C ARG A 35 3.68 3.09 -23.26
N GLU A 36 3.64 3.33 -21.94
CA GLU A 36 4.76 2.99 -21.08
C GLU A 36 4.99 1.48 -21.06
N ASN A 37 3.95 0.67 -20.89
CA ASN A 37 4.05 -0.79 -20.84
C ASN A 37 4.33 -1.43 -22.21
N ALA A 38 4.22 -0.69 -23.31
CA ALA A 38 4.65 -1.12 -24.63
C ALA A 38 6.18 -0.99 -24.85
N ARG A 39 6.90 -0.29 -23.96
CA ARG A 39 8.35 -0.19 -23.98
C ARG A 39 9.02 -1.50 -23.58
N PRO A 40 10.26 -1.77 -24.04
CA PRO A 40 10.99 -2.97 -23.63
C PRO A 40 11.15 -3.07 -22.12
N GLY A 41 10.72 -4.19 -21.55
CA GLY A 41 10.90 -4.52 -20.15
C GLY A 41 12.07 -5.48 -19.92
N THR A 42 12.44 -5.67 -18.65
CA THR A 42 13.47 -6.62 -18.22
C THR A 42 13.04 -7.36 -16.96
N ARG A 43 13.64 -8.52 -16.70
CA ARG A 43 13.55 -9.25 -15.42
C ARG A 43 14.76 -8.99 -14.53
N ASP A 44 15.71 -8.18 -14.97
CA ASP A 44 16.94 -7.89 -14.20
C ASP A 44 16.69 -7.10 -12.92
N TRP A 45 15.46 -6.58 -12.73
CA TRP A 45 15.09 -5.95 -11.47
C TRP A 45 15.12 -6.91 -10.28
N GLN A 46 15.01 -8.24 -10.51
CA GLN A 46 14.96 -9.23 -9.45
C GLN A 46 16.31 -9.39 -8.74
N LEU A 47 16.28 -9.51 -7.41
CA LEU A 47 17.47 -9.87 -6.66
C LEU A 47 17.81 -11.33 -6.90
N THR A 48 19.10 -11.61 -7.08
CA THR A 48 19.61 -12.95 -7.31
C THR A 48 20.53 -13.42 -6.19
N ARG A 49 21.05 -12.48 -5.38
CA ARG A 49 21.99 -12.80 -4.32
C ARG A 49 21.90 -11.81 -3.16
N VAL A 50 21.37 -12.28 -2.03
CA VAL A 50 21.21 -11.52 -0.80
C VAL A 50 22.04 -12.16 0.31
N ARG A 51 22.68 -11.35 1.15
CA ARG A 51 23.43 -11.81 2.32
C ARG A 51 22.77 -11.31 3.60
N PRO A 52 21.77 -12.02 4.10
CA PRO A 52 21.10 -11.63 5.34
C PRO A 52 21.99 -11.91 6.56
N ASN A 53 21.82 -11.06 7.57
CA ASN A 53 22.33 -11.27 8.92
C ASN A 53 21.22 -10.88 9.90
N GLY A 54 20.43 -11.85 10.37
CA GLY A 54 19.18 -11.60 11.07
C GLY A 54 18.23 -10.80 10.18
N TYR A 55 17.76 -9.66 10.64
CA TYR A 55 16.85 -8.76 9.92
C TYR A 55 17.58 -7.76 9.00
N ASN A 56 18.89 -7.71 9.02
CA ASN A 56 19.70 -6.78 8.25
C ASN A 56 20.33 -7.45 7.03
N THR A 57 20.83 -6.66 6.11
CA THR A 57 21.63 -7.08 4.95
C THR A 57 22.90 -6.25 4.85
N PRO A 58 23.78 -6.32 5.85
CA PRO A 58 24.85 -5.33 6.03
C PRO A 58 25.85 -5.29 4.86
N ALA A 59 25.91 -6.33 4.03
CA ALA A 59 26.76 -6.31 2.83
C ALA A 59 26.43 -5.15 1.90
N ILE A 60 25.13 -4.82 1.76
CA ILE A 60 24.63 -3.60 1.13
C ILE A 60 23.17 -3.39 1.55
N GLU A 61 22.86 -2.21 2.03
CA GLU A 61 21.51 -1.78 2.40
C GLU A 61 21.37 -0.28 2.23
N GLY A 62 20.16 0.22 2.03
CA GLY A 62 19.94 1.65 1.81
C GLY A 62 18.50 2.08 2.00
N TYR A 63 18.27 3.39 1.90
CA TYR A 63 16.96 4.02 1.94
C TYR A 63 16.98 5.33 1.15
N CYS A 64 15.80 5.88 0.86
CA CYS A 64 15.63 7.13 0.14
C CYS A 64 15.22 8.26 1.09
N SER A 65 15.63 9.51 0.77
CA SER A 65 15.31 10.70 1.56
C SER A 65 13.81 11.07 1.56
N ARG A 66 13.03 10.46 0.69
CA ARG A 66 11.58 10.67 0.57
C ARG A 66 10.88 9.37 0.21
N GLN A 67 9.61 9.21 0.62
CA GLN A 67 8.76 8.10 0.18
C GLN A 67 8.29 8.31 -1.25
N SER A 68 7.98 9.55 -1.60
CA SER A 68 7.54 9.95 -2.95
C SER A 68 8.23 11.23 -3.41
N VAL A 69 8.34 11.38 -4.72
CA VAL A 69 8.98 12.49 -5.40
C VAL A 69 8.27 12.79 -6.72
N LYS A 70 8.21 14.04 -7.16
CA LYS A 70 7.69 14.40 -8.47
C LYS A 70 8.76 14.31 -9.55
N ALA A 71 8.34 14.04 -10.78
CA ALA A 71 9.21 14.25 -11.94
C ALA A 71 9.74 15.70 -11.96
N GLY A 72 11.04 15.86 -12.23
CA GLY A 72 11.75 17.13 -12.13
C GLY A 72 12.36 17.46 -10.77
N GLU A 73 11.92 16.82 -9.68
CA GLU A 73 12.53 16.93 -8.34
C GLU A 73 13.73 15.98 -8.20
N SER A 74 14.41 16.07 -7.06
CA SER A 74 15.54 15.20 -6.72
C SER A 74 15.24 14.37 -5.48
N ILE A 75 15.85 13.19 -5.43
CA ILE A 75 15.81 12.27 -4.29
C ILE A 75 17.21 11.78 -3.97
N ASP A 76 17.58 11.82 -2.70
CA ASP A 76 18.85 11.28 -2.23
C ASP A 76 18.70 9.80 -1.90
N VAL A 77 19.75 9.04 -2.20
CA VAL A 77 19.85 7.63 -1.87
C VAL A 77 21.03 7.44 -0.92
N MET A 78 20.70 7.00 0.28
CA MET A 78 21.65 6.67 1.33
C MET A 78 21.96 5.17 1.26
N VAL A 79 23.23 4.82 1.21
CA VAL A 79 23.69 3.42 1.06
C VAL A 79 24.81 3.12 2.04
N SER A 80 24.68 2.01 2.75
CA SER A 80 25.74 1.45 3.58
C SER A 80 26.25 0.14 2.97
N THR A 81 27.56 -0.04 2.93
CA THR A 81 28.20 -1.30 2.57
C THR A 81 29.17 -1.73 3.67
N ASN A 82 29.09 -2.97 4.11
CA ASN A 82 30.03 -3.51 5.10
C ASN A 82 30.53 -4.89 4.68
N PRO A 83 31.83 -5.01 4.32
CA PRO A 83 32.87 -3.99 4.31
C PRO A 83 32.63 -2.87 3.28
N ALA A 84 33.38 -1.77 3.39
CA ALA A 84 33.39 -0.71 2.37
C ALA A 84 33.61 -1.32 0.98
N SER A 85 32.77 -0.98 0.03
CA SER A 85 32.80 -1.56 -1.32
C SER A 85 32.26 -0.58 -2.34
N GLN A 86 32.70 -0.69 -3.59
CA GLN A 86 31.98 -0.05 -4.67
C GLN A 86 30.65 -0.76 -4.92
N PHE A 87 29.67 -0.04 -5.46
CA PHE A 87 28.37 -0.59 -5.82
C PHE A 87 27.80 0.10 -7.06
N THR A 88 26.86 -0.55 -7.71
CA THR A 88 26.00 0.03 -8.75
C THR A 88 24.57 0.19 -8.24
N LEU A 89 23.88 1.17 -8.76
CA LEU A 89 22.46 1.43 -8.50
C LEU A 89 21.72 1.46 -9.83
N GLU A 90 20.81 0.51 -10.01
CA GLU A 90 19.96 0.41 -11.21
C GLU A 90 18.51 0.68 -10.81
N ILE A 91 17.90 1.70 -11.41
CA ILE A 91 16.54 2.11 -11.10
C ILE A 91 15.59 1.48 -12.11
N PHE A 92 14.59 0.77 -11.59
CA PHE A 92 13.55 0.11 -12.37
C PHE A 92 12.18 0.69 -12.01
N ARG A 93 11.39 1.06 -13.04
CA ARG A 93 9.97 1.31 -12.85
C ARG A 93 9.22 -0.01 -12.91
N MET A 94 8.44 -0.29 -11.86
CA MET A 94 7.61 -1.49 -11.78
C MET A 94 6.34 -1.35 -12.62
N GLY A 95 5.89 -2.45 -13.23
CA GLY A 95 4.71 -2.48 -14.08
C GLY A 95 4.54 -3.82 -14.78
N TYR A 96 3.87 -3.87 -15.93
CA TYR A 96 3.67 -5.11 -16.70
C TYR A 96 4.78 -5.40 -17.71
N TYR A 97 5.06 -4.46 -18.61
CA TYR A 97 6.12 -4.52 -19.65
C TYR A 97 6.20 -5.86 -20.40
N GLY A 98 5.08 -6.29 -20.97
CA GLY A 98 5.02 -7.57 -21.69
C GLY A 98 5.29 -8.81 -20.84
N GLY A 99 5.00 -8.77 -19.54
CA GLY A 99 5.24 -9.86 -18.62
C GLY A 99 6.65 -9.87 -18.00
N ARG A 100 7.47 -8.84 -18.26
CA ARG A 100 8.82 -8.71 -17.68
C ARG A 100 8.83 -8.14 -16.27
N GLY A 101 7.79 -7.37 -15.91
CA GLY A 101 7.56 -6.87 -14.56
C GLY A 101 8.17 -5.50 -14.25
N ALA A 102 9.18 -5.07 -14.99
CA ALA A 102 9.76 -3.74 -14.84
C ALA A 102 10.51 -3.28 -16.10
N ARG A 103 10.80 -1.98 -16.14
CA ARG A 103 11.67 -1.34 -17.14
C ARG A 103 12.86 -0.68 -16.45
N LEU A 104 14.06 -0.93 -16.94
CA LEU A 104 15.26 -0.20 -16.51
C LEU A 104 15.15 1.27 -16.95
N MET A 105 15.26 2.18 -16.00
CA MET A 105 15.16 3.62 -16.21
C MET A 105 16.53 4.27 -16.33
N THR A 106 17.45 3.90 -15.43
CA THR A 106 18.82 4.39 -15.41
C THR A 106 19.72 3.46 -14.59
N SER A 107 21.03 3.56 -14.84
CA SER A 107 22.08 2.87 -14.10
C SER A 107 23.15 3.88 -13.68
N LEU A 108 23.54 3.81 -12.42
CA LEU A 108 24.56 4.67 -11.82
C LEU A 108 25.70 3.83 -11.25
N GLY A 109 26.90 4.30 -11.35
CA GLY A 109 28.06 3.68 -10.73
C GLY A 109 29.17 3.26 -11.69
N PRO A 110 30.26 2.67 -11.15
CA PRO A 110 30.39 2.31 -9.71
C PRO A 110 30.48 3.52 -8.79
N LEU A 111 29.72 3.48 -7.71
CA LEU A 111 29.70 4.45 -6.63
C LEU A 111 30.51 3.92 -5.43
N LYS A 112 30.99 4.82 -4.57
CA LYS A 112 31.73 4.44 -3.35
C LYS A 112 30.75 4.20 -2.21
N GLY A 113 30.75 3.00 -1.63
CA GLY A 113 30.00 2.65 -0.43
C GLY A 113 30.96 2.57 0.78
N LYS A 114 30.45 2.94 1.94
CA LYS A 114 31.14 2.84 3.23
C LYS A 114 30.19 2.30 4.31
N PRO A 115 30.72 1.70 5.38
CA PRO A 115 29.88 1.31 6.51
C PRO A 115 29.28 2.54 7.19
N HIS A 116 28.01 2.46 7.55
CA HIS A 116 27.34 3.42 8.38
C HIS A 116 26.87 2.79 9.69
N PRO A 117 26.89 3.53 10.81
CA PRO A 117 26.44 2.99 12.08
C PRO A 117 24.94 2.78 12.10
N LYS A 118 24.51 1.79 12.89
CA LYS A 118 23.10 1.69 13.27
C LYS A 118 22.73 2.86 14.18
N PRO A 119 21.57 3.48 14.00
CA PRO A 119 21.16 4.60 14.85
C PRO A 119 20.93 4.15 16.30
N PRO A 120 21.23 4.99 17.31
CA PRO A 120 20.87 4.69 18.69
C PRO A 120 19.34 4.69 18.87
N ILE A 121 18.89 4.15 19.99
CA ILE A 121 17.47 4.23 20.41
C ILE A 121 17.26 5.62 21.00
N GLY A 122 16.39 6.40 20.38
CA GLY A 122 15.98 7.73 20.81
C GLY A 122 14.67 7.72 21.61
N GLU A 123 14.10 8.90 21.78
CA GLU A 123 12.79 9.10 22.39
C GLU A 123 11.72 8.32 21.63
N LYS A 124 10.68 7.85 22.32
CA LYS A 124 9.61 7.00 21.76
C LYS A 124 10.13 5.79 20.99
N ARG A 125 11.31 5.32 21.40
CA ARG A 125 12.05 4.24 20.71
C ARG A 125 12.41 4.53 19.25
N LEU A 126 12.43 5.76 18.83
CA LEU A 126 12.80 6.12 17.46
C LEU A 126 14.24 5.69 17.15
N ARG A 127 14.42 4.97 16.04
CA ARG A 127 15.73 4.73 15.43
C ARG A 127 15.72 5.30 14.02
N GLN A 128 16.43 6.42 13.87
CA GLN A 128 16.51 7.17 12.62
C GLN A 128 17.94 7.29 12.17
N CYS A 129 18.24 6.84 10.97
CA CYS A 129 19.57 7.00 10.37
C CYS A 129 19.80 8.45 9.97
N LYS A 130 21.11 8.84 10.05
CA LYS A 130 21.61 10.12 9.56
C LYS A 130 22.78 9.87 8.61
N TRP A 131 22.54 8.98 7.64
CA TRP A 131 23.58 8.65 6.66
C TRP A 131 23.71 9.75 5.63
N GLU A 132 24.92 9.99 5.17
CA GLU A 132 25.17 10.87 4.05
C GLU A 132 24.62 10.22 2.77
N ALA A 133 24.15 11.05 1.84
CA ALA A 133 23.74 10.61 0.52
C ALA A 133 24.93 10.00 -0.24
N ALA A 134 24.78 8.77 -0.69
CA ALA A 134 25.76 8.16 -1.60
C ALA A 134 25.62 8.70 -3.02
N THR A 135 24.42 9.10 -3.40
CA THR A 135 24.09 9.76 -4.66
C THR A 135 22.76 10.50 -4.56
N THR A 136 22.59 11.49 -5.43
CA THR A 136 21.31 12.19 -5.64
C THR A 136 20.83 11.90 -7.05
N ILE A 137 19.56 11.51 -7.19
CA ILE A 137 18.92 11.25 -8.47
C ILE A 137 17.97 12.41 -8.78
N LYS A 138 18.23 13.14 -9.84
CA LYS A 138 17.25 14.06 -10.42
C LYS A 138 16.28 13.24 -11.26
N ILE A 139 15.01 13.23 -10.88
CA ILE A 139 13.97 12.49 -11.61
C ILE A 139 13.68 13.19 -12.94
N PRO A 140 13.93 12.57 -14.09
CA PRO A 140 13.62 13.16 -15.37
C PRO A 140 12.12 13.49 -15.51
N SER A 141 11.81 14.55 -16.25
CA SER A 141 10.43 15.02 -16.43
C SER A 141 9.54 14.03 -17.20
N ASP A 142 10.13 13.10 -17.94
CA ASP A 142 9.45 12.07 -18.72
C ASP A 142 9.27 10.74 -17.96
N TRP A 143 9.72 10.66 -16.71
CA TRP A 143 9.45 9.48 -15.90
C TRP A 143 7.98 9.46 -15.44
N PRO A 144 7.20 8.46 -15.85
CA PRO A 144 5.80 8.38 -15.48
C PRO A 144 5.63 7.99 -14.01
N SER A 145 4.48 8.35 -13.46
CA SER A 145 4.10 7.87 -12.12
C SER A 145 4.19 6.35 -12.02
N GLY A 146 4.64 5.87 -10.86
CA GLY A 146 4.83 4.45 -10.59
C GLY A 146 5.63 4.21 -9.33
N VAL A 147 5.75 2.94 -8.95
CA VAL A 147 6.69 2.49 -7.93
C VAL A 147 8.02 2.15 -8.58
N TYR A 148 9.10 2.62 -7.98
CA TYR A 148 10.45 2.46 -8.48
C TYR A 148 11.30 1.69 -7.46
N LEU A 149 11.95 0.64 -7.94
CA LEU A 149 12.94 -0.11 -7.17
C LEU A 149 14.34 0.25 -7.66
N GLY A 150 15.19 0.69 -6.75
CA GLY A 150 16.63 0.84 -6.99
C GLY A 150 17.34 -0.42 -6.54
N ARG A 151 17.81 -1.25 -7.50
CA ARG A 151 18.63 -2.41 -7.18
C ARG A 151 20.06 -1.97 -6.89
N LEU A 152 20.47 -2.14 -5.66
CA LEU A 152 21.84 -1.95 -5.20
C LEU A 152 22.61 -3.25 -5.43
N THR A 153 23.80 -3.19 -6.03
CA THR A 153 24.65 -4.36 -6.26
C THR A 153 26.10 -4.01 -5.94
N THR A 154 26.72 -4.72 -4.99
CA THR A 154 28.15 -4.54 -4.68
C THR A 154 29.01 -4.96 -5.87
N VAL A 155 30.08 -4.21 -6.13
CA VAL A 155 31.10 -4.57 -7.14
C VAL A 155 32.20 -5.36 -6.44
N PRO A 156 32.42 -6.65 -6.78
CA PRO A 156 33.46 -7.45 -6.19
C PRO A 156 34.86 -6.91 -6.53
N GLU A 157 35.75 -6.84 -5.55
CA GLU A 157 37.16 -6.46 -5.78
C GLU A 157 37.88 -7.41 -6.75
N LYS A 158 37.48 -8.67 -6.77
CA LYS A 158 38.03 -9.70 -7.64
C LYS A 158 36.88 -10.46 -8.31
N ARG A 159 37.09 -10.87 -9.57
CA ARG A 159 36.07 -11.57 -10.38
C ARG A 159 35.50 -12.85 -9.75
N ASN A 160 36.24 -13.50 -8.88
CA ASN A 160 35.83 -14.73 -8.18
C ASN A 160 35.14 -14.48 -6.82
N LYS A 161 34.99 -13.25 -6.39
CA LYS A 161 34.25 -12.90 -5.18
C LYS A 161 32.77 -12.68 -5.45
N PRO A 162 31.89 -13.03 -4.51
CA PRO A 162 30.46 -12.82 -4.70
C PRO A 162 30.09 -11.34 -4.65
N TYR A 163 29.09 -10.96 -5.43
CA TYR A 163 28.35 -9.71 -5.25
C TYR A 163 27.17 -9.93 -4.29
N TRP A 164 26.62 -8.83 -3.75
CA TRP A 164 25.45 -8.83 -2.88
C TRP A 164 24.49 -7.76 -3.31
N GLN A 165 23.20 -7.99 -3.08
CA GLN A 165 22.13 -7.11 -3.55
C GLN A 165 21.11 -6.81 -2.47
N SER A 166 20.49 -5.63 -2.57
CA SER A 166 19.27 -5.22 -1.89
C SER A 166 18.55 -4.16 -2.72
N TYR A 167 17.36 -3.76 -2.26
CA TYR A 167 16.65 -2.63 -2.87
C TYR A 167 16.70 -1.37 -2.02
N VAL A 168 16.44 -0.24 -2.68
CA VAL A 168 15.77 0.93 -2.16
C VAL A 168 14.47 1.12 -2.94
N ILE A 169 13.46 1.76 -2.32
CA ILE A 169 12.15 1.95 -2.93
C ILE A 169 11.69 3.40 -2.79
N PHE A 170 11.08 3.92 -3.83
CA PHE A 170 10.41 5.22 -3.82
C PHE A 170 9.28 5.25 -4.86
N ILE A 171 8.39 6.23 -4.72
CA ILE A 171 7.28 6.43 -5.64
C ILE A 171 7.54 7.70 -6.45
N VAL A 172 7.42 7.63 -7.77
CA VAL A 172 7.30 8.83 -8.60
C VAL A 172 5.81 9.13 -8.73
N ARG A 173 5.39 10.26 -8.19
CA ARG A 173 4.01 10.75 -8.28
C ARG A 173 3.89 11.85 -9.34
N ASP A 174 2.73 11.98 -9.90
CA ASP A 174 2.37 13.08 -10.81
C ASP A 174 1.09 13.79 -10.34
N GLU A 175 0.72 14.84 -11.03
CA GLU A 175 -0.48 15.63 -10.72
C GLU A 175 -1.54 15.52 -11.83
N ARG A 176 -1.36 14.61 -12.78
CA ARG A 176 -2.33 14.42 -13.85
C ARG A 176 -3.65 13.85 -13.31
N PRO A 177 -4.79 14.23 -13.85
CA PRO A 177 -6.04 13.52 -13.63
C PRO A 177 -5.90 12.07 -14.13
N ALA A 178 -6.31 11.11 -13.32
CA ALA A 178 -6.29 9.70 -13.67
C ALA A 178 -7.62 9.02 -13.29
N ASP A 179 -7.86 7.82 -13.82
CA ASP A 179 -9.03 7.07 -13.40
C ASP A 179 -8.81 6.49 -11.99
N PHE A 180 -7.58 6.08 -11.69
CA PHE A 180 -7.23 5.46 -10.42
C PHE A 180 -6.02 6.13 -9.77
N LEU A 181 -6.15 6.44 -8.48
CA LEU A 181 -5.05 6.76 -7.60
C LEU A 181 -4.73 5.53 -6.74
N PHE A 182 -3.61 4.89 -7.01
CA PHE A 182 -3.12 3.75 -6.25
C PHE A 182 -2.26 4.27 -5.09
N GLN A 183 -2.77 4.20 -3.88
CA GLN A 183 -1.99 4.49 -2.69
C GLN A 183 -1.18 3.26 -2.28
N CYS A 184 0.12 3.43 -2.14
CA CYS A 184 0.99 2.45 -1.50
C CYS A 184 0.88 2.57 0.02
N SER A 185 0.83 1.44 0.72
CA SER A 185 0.65 1.36 2.18
C SER A 185 1.98 1.49 2.93
N ASP A 186 2.78 2.49 2.56
CA ASP A 186 4.17 2.63 3.04
C ASP A 186 4.29 2.90 4.55
N ASN A 187 3.23 3.41 5.20
CA ASN A 187 3.15 3.48 6.66
C ASN A 187 3.20 2.07 7.28
N THR A 188 2.42 1.16 6.72
CA THR A 188 2.37 -0.24 7.20
C THR A 188 3.69 -0.93 6.94
N TRP A 189 4.32 -0.72 5.78
CA TRP A 189 5.65 -1.25 5.53
C TRP A 189 6.65 -0.83 6.61
N GLN A 190 6.61 0.44 7.06
CA GLN A 190 7.48 0.92 8.13
C GLN A 190 7.09 0.38 9.51
N ALA A 191 5.80 0.25 9.79
CA ALA A 191 5.31 -0.27 11.06
C ALA A 191 5.84 -1.69 11.36
N TYR A 192 5.86 -2.53 10.34
CA TYR A 192 6.35 -3.92 10.42
C TYR A 192 7.84 -4.07 10.10
N ASN A 193 8.50 -3.05 9.60
CA ASN A 193 9.91 -3.12 9.26
C ASN A 193 10.77 -3.43 10.49
N LYS A 194 11.43 -4.58 10.47
CA LYS A 194 12.25 -5.09 11.58
C LYS A 194 13.72 -4.65 11.53
N TRP A 195 14.07 -3.75 10.60
CA TRP A 195 15.42 -3.16 10.60
C TRP A 195 15.54 -2.06 11.67
N PRO A 196 16.68 -1.95 12.37
CA PRO A 196 17.70 -2.96 12.52
C PRO A 196 17.38 -3.93 13.68
N ASP A 197 17.89 -5.15 13.58
CA ASP A 197 17.96 -6.06 14.74
C ASP A 197 16.59 -6.40 15.36
N ASN A 198 15.58 -6.69 14.56
CA ASN A 198 14.22 -6.96 14.99
C ASN A 198 13.53 -5.75 15.66
N TYR A 199 13.69 -4.54 15.10
CA TYR A 199 13.23 -3.31 15.72
C TYR A 199 12.08 -2.65 14.96
N SER A 200 10.85 -3.02 15.27
CA SER A 200 9.60 -2.51 14.65
C SER A 200 8.66 -1.89 15.70
N LEU A 201 7.48 -1.43 15.28
CA LEU A 201 6.44 -1.02 16.23
C LEU A 201 6.02 -2.14 17.19
N TYR A 202 6.22 -3.40 16.81
CA TYR A 202 5.78 -4.57 17.57
C TYR A 202 6.83 -5.15 18.52
N THR A 203 7.98 -4.53 18.66
CA THR A 203 9.09 -5.03 19.45
C THR A 203 9.42 -4.18 20.68
N ASP A 204 8.42 -3.46 21.20
CA ASP A 204 8.56 -2.68 22.42
C ASP A 204 8.65 -3.60 23.66
N PRO A 205 9.61 -3.38 24.58
CA PRO A 205 9.69 -4.15 25.83
C PRO A 205 8.45 -4.05 26.71
N ARG A 206 7.64 -2.99 26.57
CA ARG A 206 6.35 -2.84 27.28
C ARG A 206 5.25 -3.74 26.69
N GLY A 207 5.51 -4.36 25.54
CA GLY A 207 4.60 -5.23 24.81
C GLY A 207 4.43 -4.83 23.35
N ALA A 208 4.07 -5.80 22.52
CA ALA A 208 3.95 -5.63 21.07
C ALA A 208 2.96 -4.54 20.64
N HIS A 209 2.07 -4.13 21.54
CA HIS A 209 1.01 -3.16 21.26
C HIS A 209 1.15 -1.85 22.04
N ALA A 210 2.35 -1.56 22.54
CA ALA A 210 2.60 -0.31 23.24
C ALA A 210 2.36 0.89 22.33
N VAL A 211 1.61 1.88 22.81
CA VAL A 211 1.43 3.18 22.16
C VAL A 211 2.63 4.10 22.43
N ASP A 212 2.69 5.23 21.73
CA ASP A 212 3.78 6.19 21.84
C ASP A 212 5.13 5.55 21.45
N VAL A 213 5.11 4.78 20.36
CA VAL A 213 6.28 4.17 19.72
C VAL A 213 6.39 4.70 18.32
N SER A 214 7.61 5.11 17.94
CA SER A 214 7.87 5.77 16.67
C SER A 214 8.79 4.93 15.78
N VAL A 215 8.56 5.00 14.47
CA VAL A 215 9.45 4.47 13.45
C VAL A 215 9.73 5.51 12.38
N SER A 216 10.93 5.47 11.82
CA SER A 216 11.38 6.42 10.81
C SER A 216 11.40 5.79 9.42
N PHE A 217 11.11 6.60 8.39
CA PHE A 217 11.38 6.28 6.99
C PHE A 217 12.87 6.45 6.63
N ASP A 218 13.66 7.09 7.49
CA ASP A 218 15.12 7.22 7.33
C ASP A 218 15.82 5.99 7.89
N ARG A 219 15.54 4.84 7.30
CA ARG A 219 16.19 3.55 7.59
C ARG A 219 15.92 2.54 6.48
N PRO A 220 16.81 1.58 6.24
CA PRO A 220 16.58 0.48 5.32
C PRO A 220 15.36 -0.36 5.69
N TYR A 221 14.77 -1.03 4.70
CA TYR A 221 13.79 -2.09 4.94
C TYR A 221 14.50 -3.43 5.13
N ALA A 222 14.03 -4.18 6.13
CA ALA A 222 14.54 -5.52 6.45
C ALA A 222 14.22 -6.55 5.36
N LYS A 223 14.82 -7.73 5.49
CA LYS A 223 14.48 -8.89 4.63
C LYS A 223 13.11 -9.50 4.96
N TYR A 224 12.61 -9.27 6.14
CA TYR A 224 11.30 -9.75 6.55
C TYR A 224 10.24 -8.71 6.27
N ALA A 225 9.18 -9.16 5.63
CA ALA A 225 7.93 -8.46 5.50
C ALA A 225 6.93 -9.12 6.46
N GLN A 226 6.45 -8.37 7.42
CA GLN A 226 5.40 -8.74 8.37
C GLN A 226 5.61 -10.15 8.98
N ILE A 227 4.90 -11.17 8.50
CA ILE A 227 5.02 -12.58 8.97
C ILE A 227 5.78 -13.48 8.00
N PHE A 228 6.10 -12.99 6.80
CA PHE A 228 6.76 -13.80 5.78
C PHE A 228 8.23 -13.48 5.66
N GLU A 229 9.03 -14.49 5.40
CA GLU A 229 10.43 -14.34 5.06
C GLU A 229 10.60 -14.34 3.53
N HIS A 230 10.89 -13.17 2.99
CA HIS A 230 11.14 -12.99 1.57
C HIS A 230 12.51 -12.35 1.34
N PRO A 231 13.61 -13.12 1.43
CA PRO A 231 14.96 -12.56 1.37
C PRO A 231 15.23 -11.83 0.03
N LEU A 232 14.64 -12.29 -1.06
CA LEU A 232 14.79 -11.65 -2.38
C LEU A 232 13.90 -10.43 -2.58
N SER A 233 13.21 -9.94 -1.54
CA SER A 233 12.46 -8.68 -1.52
C SER A 233 13.07 -7.64 -0.59
N VAL A 234 14.22 -7.91 0.03
CA VAL A 234 14.86 -7.02 0.99
C VAL A 234 15.06 -5.60 0.44
N GLY A 235 14.65 -4.61 1.21
CA GLY A 235 14.72 -3.20 0.83
C GLY A 235 13.51 -2.66 0.06
N SER A 236 12.56 -3.50 -0.38
CA SER A 236 11.37 -3.10 -1.13
C SER A 236 10.14 -2.81 -0.25
N GLY A 237 10.29 -2.72 1.08
CA GLY A 237 9.14 -2.69 1.97
C GLY A 237 8.29 -3.94 1.78
N GLU A 238 6.98 -3.78 1.81
CA GLU A 238 6.03 -4.87 1.54
C GLU A 238 5.39 -4.78 0.14
N PHE A 239 5.85 -3.86 -0.71
CA PHE A 239 5.28 -3.63 -2.04
C PHE A 239 5.21 -4.89 -2.89
N LEU A 240 6.31 -5.65 -2.98
CA LEU A 240 6.36 -6.87 -3.78
C LEU A 240 5.45 -7.98 -3.24
N LEU A 241 5.15 -7.92 -1.94
CA LEU A 241 4.33 -8.92 -1.25
C LEU A 241 2.83 -8.68 -1.48
N TRP A 242 2.36 -7.45 -1.23
CA TRP A 242 0.93 -7.16 -1.14
C TRP A 242 0.36 -6.35 -2.31
N GLU A 243 1.15 -5.45 -2.92
CA GLU A 243 0.63 -4.41 -3.81
C GLU A 243 1.01 -4.63 -5.26
N TYR A 244 2.21 -5.14 -5.50
CA TYR A 244 2.72 -5.34 -6.86
C TYR A 244 1.84 -6.24 -7.75
N PRO A 245 1.23 -7.33 -7.25
CA PRO A 245 0.34 -8.14 -8.08
C PRO A 245 -0.82 -7.36 -8.69
N LEU A 246 -1.45 -6.46 -7.91
CA LEU A 246 -2.52 -5.61 -8.42
C LEU A 246 -1.98 -4.52 -9.36
N ALA A 247 -0.88 -3.86 -9.01
CA ALA A 247 -0.24 -2.87 -9.88
C ALA A 247 0.12 -3.47 -11.25
N TYR A 248 0.73 -4.66 -11.25
CA TYR A 248 1.04 -5.41 -12.46
C TYR A 248 -0.21 -5.73 -13.29
N TRP A 249 -1.28 -6.20 -12.63
CA TRP A 249 -2.54 -6.54 -13.29
C TRP A 249 -3.21 -5.30 -13.90
N MET A 250 -3.30 -4.20 -13.17
CA MET A 250 -3.88 -2.94 -13.67
C MET A 250 -3.12 -2.42 -14.89
N GLU A 251 -1.80 -2.41 -14.83
CA GLU A 251 -0.97 -1.95 -15.95
C GLU A 251 -1.02 -2.91 -17.14
N LYS A 252 -1.13 -4.23 -16.91
CA LYS A 252 -1.38 -5.24 -17.97
C LYS A 252 -2.65 -4.92 -18.77
N HIS A 253 -3.71 -4.52 -18.06
CA HIS A 253 -4.98 -4.18 -18.69
C HIS A 253 -5.07 -2.73 -19.17
N GLY A 254 -4.01 -1.95 -18.97
CA GLY A 254 -3.88 -0.58 -19.46
C GLY A 254 -4.79 0.42 -18.76
N TYR A 255 -5.12 0.17 -17.50
CA TYR A 255 -5.83 1.14 -16.68
C TYR A 255 -5.00 2.43 -16.52
N ASN A 256 -5.70 3.56 -16.57
CA ASN A 256 -5.08 4.87 -16.35
C ASN A 256 -4.87 5.08 -14.84
N VAL A 257 -3.76 4.57 -14.32
CA VAL A 257 -3.39 4.59 -12.90
C VAL A 257 -2.25 5.56 -12.63
N THR A 258 -2.30 6.23 -11.49
CA THR A 258 -1.19 7.00 -10.89
C THR A 258 -0.96 6.52 -9.46
N TYR A 259 0.23 6.75 -8.93
CA TYR A 259 0.66 6.20 -7.64
C TYR A 259 1.02 7.31 -6.66
N CYS A 260 0.80 7.05 -5.37
CA CYS A 260 1.20 7.95 -4.27
C CYS A 260 1.53 7.15 -2.99
N SER A 261 2.15 7.84 -2.01
CA SER A 261 2.39 7.33 -0.65
C SER A 261 1.23 7.69 0.29
N ASN A 262 1.19 7.09 1.49
CA ASN A 262 0.27 7.54 2.54
C ASN A 262 0.46 9.04 2.85
N SER A 263 1.70 9.52 2.89
CA SER A 263 2.00 10.91 3.23
C SER A 263 1.52 11.93 2.19
N ASP A 264 1.34 11.52 0.93
CA ASP A 264 0.76 12.38 -0.11
C ASP A 264 -0.73 12.56 0.09
N CYS A 265 -1.42 11.56 0.64
CA CYS A 265 -2.86 11.57 0.90
C CYS A 265 -3.28 12.40 2.13
N LEU A 266 -2.35 13.11 2.77
CA LEU A 266 -2.69 14.14 3.76
C LEU A 266 -3.37 15.37 3.12
N ASP A 267 -3.22 15.54 1.80
CA ASP A 267 -3.88 16.59 1.01
C ASP A 267 -5.00 15.98 0.17
N ALA A 268 -6.24 16.38 0.44
CA ALA A 268 -7.41 15.93 -0.29
C ALA A 268 -7.32 16.22 -1.80
N ASN A 269 -6.63 17.28 -2.22
CA ASN A 269 -6.47 17.62 -3.63
C ASN A 269 -5.66 16.54 -4.40
N GLN A 270 -4.80 15.80 -3.70
CA GLN A 270 -4.12 14.65 -4.32
C GLN A 270 -5.09 13.51 -4.62
N ILE A 271 -6.16 13.38 -3.85
CA ILE A 271 -7.15 12.31 -3.99
C ILE A 271 -8.22 12.71 -5.02
N THR A 272 -8.78 13.91 -4.88
CA THR A 272 -9.93 14.38 -5.70
C THR A 272 -9.63 14.58 -7.19
N ARG A 273 -8.35 14.67 -7.56
CA ARG A 273 -7.95 14.73 -8.98
C ARG A 273 -8.17 13.40 -9.74
N CYS A 274 -8.38 12.31 -9.02
CA CYS A 274 -8.62 10.99 -9.59
C CYS A 274 -10.08 10.57 -9.37
N LYS A 275 -10.62 9.74 -10.26
CA LYS A 275 -12.01 9.28 -10.14
C LYS A 275 -12.17 8.28 -9.00
N THR A 276 -11.16 7.42 -8.80
CA THR A 276 -11.20 6.32 -7.83
C THR A 276 -9.90 6.29 -7.02
N PHE A 277 -10.03 6.26 -5.71
CA PHE A 277 -8.96 5.99 -4.78
C PHE A 277 -8.88 4.49 -4.50
N LEU A 278 -7.67 3.92 -4.52
CA LEU A 278 -7.41 2.52 -4.20
C LEU A 278 -6.53 2.44 -2.95
N SER A 279 -7.04 1.78 -1.89
CA SER A 279 -6.26 1.31 -0.75
C SER A 279 -5.99 -0.18 -0.95
N VAL A 280 -4.72 -0.59 -0.96
CA VAL A 280 -4.30 -1.90 -1.45
C VAL A 280 -3.40 -2.61 -0.48
N GLY A 281 -3.53 -3.92 -0.41
CA GLY A 281 -2.64 -4.81 0.34
C GLY A 281 -2.95 -4.84 1.82
N HIS A 282 -2.14 -4.19 2.63
CA HIS A 282 -2.33 -4.06 4.08
C HIS A 282 -2.13 -2.61 4.49
N ASP A 283 -3.21 -1.83 4.58
CA ASP A 283 -3.16 -0.38 4.80
C ASP A 283 -3.67 -0.01 6.20
N GLU A 284 -3.00 -0.53 7.23
CA GLU A 284 -3.41 -0.51 8.63
C GLU A 284 -3.17 0.83 9.32
N TYR A 285 -2.04 1.52 9.01
CA TYR A 285 -1.52 2.67 9.76
C TYR A 285 -1.83 3.98 9.07
N TRP A 286 -2.76 4.78 9.63
CA TRP A 286 -3.22 6.02 9.04
C TRP A 286 -3.03 7.23 9.96
N ASP A 287 -2.74 8.38 9.34
CA ASP A 287 -2.86 9.68 10.00
C ASP A 287 -4.34 10.12 9.99
N VAL A 288 -4.81 10.76 11.05
CA VAL A 288 -6.19 11.30 11.12
C VAL A 288 -6.42 12.36 10.04
N ARG A 289 -5.38 13.10 9.65
CA ARG A 289 -5.47 14.06 8.53
C ARG A 289 -5.74 13.34 7.21
N GLN A 290 -5.12 12.20 6.97
CA GLN A 290 -5.36 11.35 5.79
C GLN A 290 -6.80 10.84 5.76
N TYR A 291 -7.31 10.39 6.91
CA TYR A 291 -8.71 10.00 7.04
C TYR A 291 -9.66 11.13 6.62
N HIS A 292 -9.46 12.35 7.14
CA HIS A 292 -10.29 13.50 6.81
C HIS A 292 -10.15 13.93 5.34
N ALA A 293 -8.94 13.82 4.77
CA ALA A 293 -8.71 14.09 3.36
C ALA A 293 -9.49 13.12 2.45
N LEU A 294 -9.46 11.82 2.77
CA LEU A 294 -10.22 10.83 2.01
C LEU A 294 -11.74 11.01 2.23
N LYS A 295 -12.17 11.26 3.47
CA LYS A 295 -13.59 11.54 3.74
C LYS A 295 -14.09 12.71 2.91
N LYS A 296 -13.32 13.80 2.85
CA LYS A 296 -13.64 14.95 1.99
C LYS A 296 -13.73 14.55 0.53
N ALA A 297 -12.79 13.75 0.03
CA ALA A 297 -12.81 13.28 -1.35
C ALA A 297 -14.05 12.41 -1.65
N ILE A 298 -14.48 11.55 -0.72
CA ILE A 298 -15.72 10.78 -0.83
C ILE A 298 -16.92 11.73 -0.91
N ASP A 299 -16.97 12.72 -0.05
CA ASP A 299 -18.07 13.70 -0.01
C ASP A 299 -18.13 14.56 -1.31
N GLU A 300 -17.00 14.75 -1.97
CA GLU A 300 -16.86 15.45 -3.27
C GLU A 300 -17.10 14.55 -4.48
N GLY A 301 -17.23 13.23 -4.31
CA GLY A 301 -17.63 12.29 -5.37
C GLY A 301 -16.54 11.32 -5.84
N THR A 302 -15.40 11.24 -5.16
CA THR A 302 -14.37 10.23 -5.46
C THR A 302 -14.91 8.85 -5.08
N HIS A 303 -14.77 7.88 -5.98
CA HIS A 303 -15.00 6.47 -5.67
C HIS A 303 -13.87 5.92 -4.80
N VAL A 304 -14.14 4.91 -4.01
CA VAL A 304 -13.12 4.23 -3.21
C VAL A 304 -13.22 2.72 -3.37
N MET A 305 -12.08 2.06 -3.46
CA MET A 305 -11.99 0.60 -3.42
C MET A 305 -10.98 0.20 -2.34
N TRP A 306 -11.48 -0.52 -1.36
CA TRP A 306 -10.69 -1.11 -0.28
C TRP A 306 -10.33 -2.55 -0.67
N LEU A 307 -9.15 -2.74 -1.24
CA LEU A 307 -8.63 -4.04 -1.66
C LEU A 307 -7.59 -4.54 -0.63
N CYS A 308 -7.97 -4.50 0.62
CA CYS A 308 -7.10 -4.75 1.76
C CYS A 308 -7.90 -5.22 2.98
N GLY A 309 -7.22 -5.82 3.94
CA GLY A 309 -7.75 -6.14 5.25
C GLY A 309 -7.22 -5.18 6.33
N ASN A 310 -7.95 -5.06 7.43
CA ASN A 310 -7.60 -4.24 8.60
C ASN A 310 -7.20 -2.79 8.27
N SER A 311 -7.83 -2.20 7.25
CA SER A 311 -7.51 -0.85 6.80
C SER A 311 -7.96 0.20 7.81
N VAL A 312 -7.22 1.32 7.89
CA VAL A 312 -7.55 2.46 8.77
C VAL A 312 -7.73 2.03 10.23
N PHE A 313 -6.89 1.12 10.71
CA PHE A 313 -7.03 0.56 12.04
C PHE A 313 -6.24 1.34 13.10
N ALA A 314 -4.95 1.57 12.86
CA ALA A 314 -4.06 2.21 13.81
C ALA A 314 -3.86 3.70 13.50
N VAL A 315 -4.14 4.55 14.48
CA VAL A 315 -3.84 5.99 14.39
C VAL A 315 -2.33 6.19 14.50
N SER A 316 -1.75 6.77 13.45
CA SER A 316 -0.31 6.95 13.33
C SER A 316 0.04 8.29 12.70
N PRO A 317 0.01 9.38 13.49
CA PRO A 317 0.34 10.71 12.98
C PRO A 317 1.78 10.79 12.46
N PHE A 318 1.94 11.50 11.36
CA PHE A 318 3.23 11.88 10.82
C PHE A 318 3.85 13.03 11.61
N SER A 319 5.19 13.01 11.73
CA SER A 319 5.99 14.20 12.04
C SER A 319 5.80 15.30 11.00
N GLU A 320 6.22 16.52 11.31
CA GLU A 320 6.10 17.68 10.42
C GLU A 320 6.80 17.44 9.07
N ASP A 321 8.00 16.87 9.09
CA ASP A 321 8.78 16.50 7.90
C ASP A 321 8.29 15.22 7.20
N LYS A 322 7.26 14.56 7.74
CA LYS A 322 6.68 13.30 7.26
C LYS A 322 7.67 12.12 7.21
N ARG A 323 8.75 12.20 7.99
CA ARG A 323 9.79 11.14 8.04
C ARG A 323 9.61 10.17 9.19
N VAL A 324 8.69 10.43 10.10
CA VAL A 324 8.39 9.59 11.27
C VAL A 324 6.90 9.39 11.39
N ILE A 325 6.48 8.18 11.73
CA ILE A 325 5.13 7.89 12.20
C ILE A 325 5.20 7.39 13.65
N THR A 326 4.21 7.78 14.44
CA THR A 326 4.09 7.39 15.85
C THR A 326 2.77 6.67 16.07
N ARG A 327 2.79 5.45 16.58
CA ARG A 327 1.56 4.74 16.92
C ARG A 327 0.91 5.36 18.17
N ASP A 328 -0.28 5.93 18.02
CA ASP A 328 -0.97 6.67 19.09
C ASP A 328 -2.18 5.90 19.66
N GLY A 329 -2.86 5.11 18.85
CA GLY A 329 -4.05 4.38 19.28
C GLY A 329 -4.81 3.77 18.11
N LEU A 330 -6.14 3.69 18.26
CA LEU A 330 -7.03 3.14 17.24
C LEU A 330 -7.91 4.21 16.63
N PHE A 331 -8.29 4.00 15.37
CA PHE A 331 -9.53 4.54 14.82
C PHE A 331 -10.73 3.90 15.56
N GLY A 332 -11.92 4.38 15.33
CA GLY A 332 -13.04 4.09 16.20
C GLY A 332 -13.76 2.75 16.08
N GLY A 333 -13.13 1.73 15.47
CA GLY A 333 -13.79 0.49 15.10
C GLY A 333 -14.30 -0.39 16.23
N LEU A 334 -13.65 -0.40 17.37
CA LEU A 334 -14.06 -1.22 18.52
C LEU A 334 -14.82 -0.39 19.55
N THR A 335 -15.97 -0.86 20.00
CA THR A 335 -16.69 -0.28 21.14
C THR A 335 -15.95 -0.61 22.43
N ASP A 336 -16.15 0.21 23.48
CA ASP A 336 -15.58 -0.07 24.82
C ASP A 336 -15.99 -1.46 25.34
N ARG A 337 -17.18 -1.94 24.98
CA ARG A 337 -17.65 -3.28 25.29
C ARG A 337 -16.80 -4.34 24.60
N GLU A 338 -16.58 -4.22 23.30
CA GLU A 338 -15.75 -5.16 22.50
C GLU A 338 -14.30 -5.14 22.99
N ILE A 339 -13.78 -3.96 23.36
CA ILE A 339 -12.47 -3.81 23.97
C ILE A 339 -12.38 -4.54 25.31
N ASN A 340 -13.42 -4.43 26.15
CA ASN A 340 -13.46 -5.07 27.47
C ASN A 340 -13.71 -6.58 27.39
N GLU A 341 -14.51 -7.01 26.42
CA GLU A 341 -14.80 -8.43 26.16
C GLU A 341 -13.66 -9.12 25.40
N SER A 342 -12.82 -8.37 24.69
CA SER A 342 -11.66 -8.97 24.04
C SER A 342 -10.67 -9.44 25.11
N ILE A 343 -10.36 -10.70 25.07
CA ILE A 343 -9.50 -11.40 26.03
C ILE A 343 -8.04 -10.93 25.96
N SER A 344 -7.69 -10.10 24.99
CA SER A 344 -6.32 -9.67 24.77
C SER A 344 -6.00 -8.39 25.54
N THR A 345 -4.89 -8.40 26.25
CA THR A 345 -4.19 -7.20 26.75
C THR A 345 -3.94 -6.16 25.66
N PHE A 346 -4.04 -6.56 24.40
CA PHE A 346 -3.95 -5.82 23.18
C PHE A 346 -4.83 -4.58 23.15
N THR A 347 -6.13 -4.76 23.38
CA THR A 347 -7.11 -3.69 23.23
C THR A 347 -7.15 -2.75 24.42
N LYS A 348 -6.70 -3.17 25.60
CA LYS A 348 -6.65 -2.32 26.78
C LYS A 348 -5.63 -1.18 26.68
N GLN A 349 -4.58 -1.35 25.88
CA GLN A 349 -3.55 -0.33 25.68
C GLN A 349 -3.90 0.61 24.52
N TRP A 350 -4.71 0.17 23.55
CA TRP A 350 -5.04 0.93 22.36
C TRP A 350 -6.38 1.64 22.54
N ARG A 351 -6.31 2.87 22.99
CA ARG A 351 -7.48 3.72 23.11
C ARG A 351 -7.91 4.25 21.76
N ARG A 352 -9.20 4.51 21.63
CA ARG A 352 -9.76 5.25 20.49
C ARG A 352 -9.17 6.66 20.44
N ARG A 353 -8.58 7.01 19.30
CA ARG A 353 -7.93 8.30 19.06
C ARG A 353 -8.40 8.97 17.75
N GLY A 354 -8.97 8.19 16.84
CA GLY A 354 -9.46 8.65 15.55
C GLY A 354 -10.97 8.50 15.40
N PRO A 355 -11.50 9.00 14.25
CA PRO A 355 -12.88 8.75 13.83
C PRO A 355 -13.16 7.26 13.61
N ASP A 356 -14.44 6.92 13.42
CA ASP A 356 -14.85 5.55 13.11
C ASP A 356 -14.47 5.20 11.65
N GLU A 357 -13.65 4.17 11.45
CA GLU A 357 -13.21 3.75 10.12
C GLU A 357 -14.37 3.27 9.26
N SER A 358 -15.44 2.76 9.87
CA SER A 358 -16.61 2.29 9.14
C SER A 358 -17.33 3.41 8.38
N ASP A 359 -17.08 4.67 8.76
CA ASP A 359 -17.64 5.83 8.06
C ASP A 359 -17.10 6.01 6.64
N ILE A 360 -15.90 5.53 6.37
CA ILE A 360 -15.29 5.59 5.05
C ILE A 360 -15.11 4.21 4.40
N ILE A 361 -15.09 3.13 5.18
CA ILE A 361 -14.92 1.77 4.65
C ILE A 361 -16.27 1.07 4.42
N GLY A 362 -17.26 1.33 5.28
CA GLY A 362 -18.54 0.61 5.27
C GLY A 362 -18.57 -0.64 6.13
N ALA A 363 -17.46 -1.03 6.72
CA ALA A 363 -17.35 -2.13 7.66
C ALA A 363 -16.25 -1.87 8.68
N ARG A 364 -16.29 -2.56 9.81
CA ARG A 364 -15.29 -2.45 10.88
C ARG A 364 -14.33 -3.61 10.89
N SER A 365 -13.10 -3.34 11.29
CA SER A 365 -12.12 -4.38 11.59
C SER A 365 -12.62 -5.33 12.67
N ILE A 366 -12.33 -6.61 12.52
CA ILE A 366 -12.74 -7.67 13.43
C ILE A 366 -11.55 -8.29 14.12
N VAL A 367 -11.65 -8.46 15.42
CA VAL A 367 -10.74 -9.28 16.25
C VAL A 367 -11.49 -10.53 16.73
N PRO A 368 -10.82 -11.68 16.87
CA PRO A 368 -9.37 -11.92 16.73
C PRO A 368 -8.90 -12.06 15.30
N PHE A 369 -7.62 -11.71 15.06
CA PHE A 369 -6.93 -11.86 13.80
C PHE A 369 -6.32 -13.26 13.61
N ASN A 370 -5.61 -13.47 12.50
CA ASN A 370 -4.95 -14.71 12.10
C ASN A 370 -5.95 -15.84 11.79
N GLY A 371 -7.08 -15.47 11.20
CA GLY A 371 -8.02 -16.41 10.61
C GLY A 371 -7.74 -16.63 9.12
N GLY A 372 -8.39 -17.63 8.55
CA GLY A 372 -8.42 -17.87 7.12
C GLY A 372 -9.79 -18.42 6.69
N GLY A 373 -10.23 -18.06 5.50
CA GLY A 373 -11.49 -18.51 4.95
C GLY A 373 -11.67 -18.19 3.48
N ASP A 374 -12.76 -18.68 2.93
CA ASP A 374 -13.11 -18.48 1.53
C ASP A 374 -13.89 -17.17 1.37
N TRP A 375 -13.66 -16.48 0.28
CA TRP A 375 -14.49 -15.36 -0.12
C TRP A 375 -15.71 -15.89 -0.86
N ALA A 376 -16.93 -15.66 -0.36
CA ALA A 376 -18.16 -16.24 -0.88
C ALA A 376 -19.17 -15.20 -1.36
N CYS A 377 -19.64 -15.36 -2.60
CA CYS A 377 -20.65 -14.52 -3.22
C CYS A 377 -22.02 -14.74 -2.57
N THR A 378 -22.70 -13.67 -2.13
CA THR A 378 -24.04 -13.76 -1.53
C THR A 378 -25.13 -13.13 -2.39
N LYS A 379 -24.78 -12.22 -3.31
CA LYS A 379 -25.70 -11.50 -4.20
C LYS A 379 -25.24 -11.53 -5.66
N PRO A 380 -25.29 -12.67 -6.33
CA PRO A 380 -24.79 -12.83 -7.71
C PRO A 380 -25.46 -11.91 -8.73
N GLU A 381 -26.68 -11.42 -8.43
CA GLU A 381 -27.44 -10.46 -9.25
C GLU A 381 -26.95 -9.03 -9.13
N HIS A 382 -26.04 -8.74 -8.19
CA HIS A 382 -25.49 -7.42 -8.01
C HIS A 382 -24.55 -7.07 -9.17
N TRP A 383 -24.56 -5.82 -9.64
CA TRP A 383 -23.79 -5.36 -10.80
C TRP A 383 -22.28 -5.64 -10.69
N ILE A 384 -21.71 -5.72 -9.44
CA ILE A 384 -20.28 -6.00 -9.23
C ILE A 384 -19.87 -7.38 -9.77
N TYR A 385 -20.82 -8.31 -9.90
CA TYR A 385 -20.59 -9.65 -10.42
C TYR A 385 -20.92 -9.79 -11.89
N GLU A 386 -21.33 -8.71 -12.56
CA GLU A 386 -21.65 -8.74 -13.99
C GLU A 386 -20.43 -9.22 -14.78
N GLY A 387 -20.66 -10.20 -15.66
CA GLY A 387 -19.61 -10.81 -16.47
C GLY A 387 -18.72 -11.83 -15.75
N THR A 388 -18.83 -12.01 -14.42
CA THR A 388 -18.03 -13.01 -13.68
C THR A 388 -18.61 -14.43 -13.78
N GLY A 389 -19.92 -14.56 -13.98
CA GLY A 389 -20.63 -15.84 -13.94
C GLY A 389 -20.80 -16.44 -12.55
N MET A 390 -20.42 -15.74 -11.49
CA MET A 390 -20.50 -16.23 -10.11
C MET A 390 -21.95 -16.50 -9.69
N LYS A 391 -22.15 -17.56 -8.94
CA LYS A 391 -23.43 -17.98 -8.36
C LYS A 391 -23.44 -17.75 -6.85
N LYS A 392 -24.66 -17.72 -6.28
CA LYS A 392 -24.83 -17.62 -4.82
C LYS A 392 -24.13 -18.79 -4.12
N GLY A 393 -23.29 -18.47 -3.15
CA GLY A 393 -22.51 -19.45 -2.38
C GLY A 393 -21.23 -19.92 -3.09
N GLU A 394 -21.01 -19.53 -4.35
CA GLU A 394 -19.74 -19.80 -5.00
C GLU A 394 -18.62 -18.99 -4.35
N SER A 395 -17.47 -19.62 -4.12
CA SER A 395 -16.40 -19.04 -3.34
C SER A 395 -15.05 -19.05 -4.08
N ILE A 396 -14.18 -18.15 -3.63
CA ILE A 396 -12.76 -18.14 -3.99
C ILE A 396 -12.01 -18.66 -2.77
N PRO A 397 -11.43 -19.88 -2.82
CA PRO A 397 -10.80 -20.50 -1.66
C PRO A 397 -9.63 -19.69 -1.12
N GLY A 398 -9.57 -19.52 0.22
CA GLY A 398 -8.47 -18.93 0.94
C GLY A 398 -8.21 -17.45 0.65
N LEU A 399 -9.13 -16.74 0.00
CA LEU A 399 -8.95 -15.32 -0.34
C LEU A 399 -9.08 -14.41 0.88
N VAL A 400 -9.91 -14.77 1.84
CA VAL A 400 -10.06 -14.00 3.08
C VAL A 400 -9.15 -14.59 4.12
N GLY A 401 -8.21 -13.80 4.58
CA GLY A 401 -7.26 -14.29 5.55
C GLY A 401 -6.85 -13.23 6.53
N TRP A 402 -6.34 -13.71 7.60
CA TRP A 402 -5.57 -13.16 8.70
C TRP A 402 -6.12 -11.89 9.33
N GLU A 403 -6.33 -10.80 8.59
CA GLU A 403 -6.95 -9.56 9.06
C GLU A 403 -8.06 -9.15 8.10
N HIS A 404 -9.23 -8.83 8.61
CA HIS A 404 -10.43 -8.65 7.80
C HIS A 404 -11.42 -7.69 8.46
N HIS A 405 -12.38 -7.20 7.66
CA HIS A 405 -13.52 -6.43 8.12
C HIS A 405 -14.76 -7.34 8.19
N GLY A 406 -15.62 -7.09 9.17
CA GLY A 406 -16.77 -7.97 9.37
C GLY A 406 -18.06 -7.26 9.77
N ALA A 407 -18.04 -6.33 10.71
CA ALA A 407 -19.25 -5.66 11.14
C ALA A 407 -19.66 -4.55 10.18
N PRO A 408 -20.75 -4.71 9.37
CA PRO A 408 -21.20 -3.68 8.44
C PRO A 408 -21.63 -2.40 9.16
N ALA A 409 -21.29 -1.26 8.59
CA ALA A 409 -21.74 0.03 9.07
C ALA A 409 -23.25 0.23 8.83
N LYS A 410 -23.89 1.00 9.69
CA LYS A 410 -25.29 1.42 9.48
C LYS A 410 -25.34 2.62 8.54
N LYS A 411 -25.32 2.38 7.23
CA LYS A 411 -25.36 3.42 6.21
C LYS A 411 -26.54 3.26 5.28
N PRO A 412 -27.20 4.34 4.84
CA PRO A 412 -28.22 4.28 3.82
C PRO A 412 -27.70 3.65 2.52
N GLY A 413 -28.38 2.65 2.02
CA GLY A 413 -28.04 1.99 0.77
C GLY A 413 -26.83 1.06 0.83
N LEU A 414 -26.28 0.80 2.01
CA LEU A 414 -25.22 -0.19 2.15
C LEU A 414 -25.76 -1.59 1.86
N GLU A 415 -25.01 -2.31 1.03
CA GLU A 415 -25.29 -3.70 0.67
C GLU A 415 -24.09 -4.58 1.04
N VAL A 416 -24.35 -5.74 1.64
CA VAL A 416 -23.38 -6.81 1.79
C VAL A 416 -23.47 -7.68 0.54
N VAL A 417 -22.38 -7.76 -0.21
CA VAL A 417 -22.31 -8.48 -1.50
C VAL A 417 -21.58 -9.81 -1.41
N ALA A 418 -20.75 -9.96 -0.39
CA ALA A 418 -20.10 -11.21 -0.02
C ALA A 418 -19.92 -11.27 1.49
N GLU A 419 -19.98 -12.46 2.05
CA GLU A 419 -19.77 -12.70 3.47
C GLU A 419 -19.42 -14.16 3.74
N GLY A 420 -18.86 -14.42 4.92
CA GLY A 420 -18.53 -15.78 5.31
C GLY A 420 -17.87 -15.82 6.68
N THR A 421 -17.27 -16.96 6.99
CA THR A 421 -16.58 -17.20 8.25
C THR A 421 -15.09 -17.46 7.97
N VAL A 422 -14.23 -16.79 8.70
CA VAL A 422 -12.82 -17.14 8.83
C VAL A 422 -12.60 -17.90 10.13
N TRP A 423 -11.64 -18.79 10.13
CA TRP A 423 -11.33 -19.66 11.24
C TRP A 423 -9.89 -19.46 11.70
N ARG A 424 -9.70 -19.12 12.96
CA ARG A 424 -8.39 -19.08 13.62
C ARG A 424 -8.11 -20.43 14.28
N GLY A 425 -7.02 -21.08 13.86
CA GLY A 425 -6.64 -22.39 14.39
C GLY A 425 -7.73 -23.47 14.27
N GLY A 426 -8.66 -23.30 13.32
CA GLY A 426 -9.76 -24.23 13.07
C GLY A 426 -10.90 -24.20 14.11
N THR A 427 -10.80 -23.40 15.16
CA THR A 427 -11.75 -23.47 16.31
C THR A 427 -12.40 -22.13 16.68
N GLN A 428 -11.81 -21.00 16.33
CA GLN A 428 -12.33 -19.67 16.64
C GLN A 428 -12.89 -19.01 15.38
N PRO A 429 -14.21 -18.91 15.21
CA PRO A 429 -14.81 -18.26 14.06
C PRO A 429 -14.84 -16.74 14.22
N ALA A 430 -14.70 -16.03 13.12
CA ALA A 430 -15.06 -14.63 12.98
C ALA A 430 -15.79 -14.41 11.66
N HIS A 431 -16.79 -13.54 11.68
CA HIS A 431 -17.57 -13.22 10.49
C HIS A 431 -16.91 -12.09 9.72
N TRP A 432 -16.78 -12.23 8.41
CA TRP A 432 -16.29 -11.20 7.51
C TRP A 432 -17.37 -10.78 6.51
N THR A 433 -17.30 -9.54 6.02
CA THR A 433 -18.21 -9.04 4.99
C THR A 433 -17.45 -8.20 3.95
N SER A 434 -17.95 -8.24 2.70
CA SER A 434 -17.65 -7.23 1.69
C SER A 434 -18.88 -6.36 1.47
N THR A 435 -18.71 -5.07 1.64
CA THR A 435 -19.80 -4.09 1.61
C THR A 435 -19.63 -3.11 0.45
N ILE A 436 -20.76 -2.61 -0.05
CA ILE A 436 -20.80 -1.51 -1.02
C ILE A 436 -21.84 -0.52 -0.55
N TYR A 437 -21.55 0.77 -0.60
CA TYR A 437 -22.53 1.82 -0.32
C TYR A 437 -22.36 3.03 -1.24
N PRO A 438 -23.46 3.76 -1.53
CA PRO A 438 -23.41 4.99 -2.29
C PRO A 438 -22.91 6.15 -1.42
N GLY A 439 -21.93 6.88 -1.89
CA GLY A 439 -21.53 8.16 -1.32
C GLY A 439 -22.48 9.29 -1.69
N PRO A 440 -22.29 10.51 -1.12
CA PRO A 440 -23.23 11.65 -1.27
C PRO A 440 -23.42 12.12 -2.71
N LYS A 441 -22.49 11.89 -3.58
CA LYS A 441 -22.55 12.26 -5.02
C LYS A 441 -22.84 11.05 -5.92
N LYS A 442 -23.41 9.97 -5.37
CA LYS A 442 -23.62 8.68 -6.05
C LYS A 442 -22.33 7.99 -6.49
N ASN A 443 -21.22 8.38 -5.93
CA ASN A 443 -19.97 7.63 -6.01
C ASN A 443 -20.10 6.34 -5.21
N ILE A 444 -19.26 5.36 -5.50
CA ILE A 444 -19.27 4.03 -4.88
C ILE A 444 -18.09 3.90 -3.91
N VAL A 445 -18.39 3.40 -2.73
CA VAL A 445 -17.42 3.11 -1.68
C VAL A 445 -17.59 1.67 -1.21
#